data_3bae6685b9178e3b5b59f8be35c321db
#
_entry.id   3bae6685b9178e3b5b59f8be35c321db
#
_cell.length_a   1.000
_cell.length_b   1.000
_cell.length_c   1.000
_cell.angle_alpha   90.00
_cell.angle_beta   90.00
_cell.angle_gamma   90.00
#
_symmetry.space_group_name_H-M   'P 1'
#
loop_
_entity.id
_entity.type
_entity.pdbx_description
1 polymer ?
#
loop_
_entity_poly.entity_id
_entity_poly.type
_entity_poly.pdbx_seq_one_letter_code
_entity_poly.pdbx_strand_id
1 'polypeptide(L)'
;MLRSPTWATVWTALRLAMAALIVAAIIAQFVSTVAGAVDGGRDVLTTVTNFFSFFTILSNTASVVVLAWAGVRFLSRGRRLEPDPLALAAALAWVSTYMVITGVVYNLLLRGLPLQPETVGWSNEIMHVWGPLFLLLDLFLGPCRRRLPWKAALGAAIFPIVWIVYTLLRANFITNPTTGTPYWYPYPFLNPYESSWGSVIGYIIGIAVTIVVVAVGAVAIGRARGSVHTPTDTGVSGRGIPPE
;
A
#
# COMPACT_ATOMS: atom_id res chain seq x y z
N MET A 1 14.47 -21.21 -9.55
CA MET A 1 13.02 -21.35 -9.32
C MET A 1 12.28 -20.03 -9.51
N LEU A 2 12.61 -18.96 -8.82
CA LEU A 2 11.92 -17.64 -8.89
C LEU A 2 11.95 -16.92 -10.27
N ARG A 3 12.72 -17.42 -11.23
CA ARG A 3 12.81 -16.90 -12.60
C ARG A 3 12.19 -17.85 -13.63
N SER A 4 11.36 -18.81 -13.22
CA SER A 4 10.66 -19.69 -14.17
C SER A 4 9.33 -19.07 -14.61
N PRO A 5 8.89 -19.30 -15.87
CA PRO A 5 7.58 -18.83 -16.35
C PRO A 5 6.42 -19.37 -15.53
N THR A 6 6.51 -20.64 -15.11
CA THR A 6 5.50 -21.27 -14.24
C THR A 6 5.36 -20.53 -12.91
N TRP A 7 6.49 -20.25 -12.23
CA TRP A 7 6.48 -19.48 -10.99
C TRP A 7 5.83 -18.11 -11.17
N ALA A 8 6.24 -17.38 -12.23
CA ALA A 8 5.70 -16.06 -12.51
C ALA A 8 4.19 -16.10 -12.79
N THR A 9 3.70 -17.13 -13.47
CA THR A 9 2.27 -17.33 -13.72
C THR A 9 1.50 -17.59 -12.43
N VAL A 10 1.99 -18.50 -11.58
CA VAL A 10 1.37 -18.79 -10.28
C VAL A 10 1.37 -17.55 -9.39
N TRP A 11 2.50 -16.85 -9.31
CA TRP A 11 2.60 -15.66 -8.46
C TRP A 11 1.72 -14.52 -8.96
N THR A 12 1.56 -14.38 -10.29
CA THR A 12 0.63 -13.42 -10.89
C THR A 12 -0.82 -13.76 -10.53
N ALA A 13 -1.20 -15.03 -10.57
CA ALA A 13 -2.53 -15.44 -10.14
C ALA A 13 -2.77 -15.12 -8.65
N LEU A 14 -1.77 -15.34 -7.79
CA LEU A 14 -1.83 -14.97 -6.37
C LEU A 14 -1.96 -13.46 -6.16
N ARG A 15 -1.25 -12.63 -6.95
CA ARG A 15 -1.39 -11.16 -6.91
C ARG A 15 -2.83 -10.72 -7.25
N LEU A 16 -3.42 -11.29 -8.31
CA LEU A 16 -4.78 -10.97 -8.71
C LEU A 16 -5.82 -11.48 -7.70
N ALA A 17 -5.62 -12.67 -7.15
CA ALA A 17 -6.46 -13.21 -6.09
C ALA A 17 -6.42 -12.35 -4.82
N MET A 18 -5.22 -11.92 -4.39
CA MET A 18 -5.08 -11.03 -3.24
C MET A 18 -5.71 -9.66 -3.52
N ALA A 19 -5.53 -9.09 -4.71
CA ALA A 19 -6.20 -7.84 -5.09
C ALA A 19 -7.72 -7.97 -5.00
N ALA A 20 -8.30 -9.06 -5.53
CA ALA A 20 -9.75 -9.31 -5.44
C ALA A 20 -10.21 -9.50 -3.99
N LEU A 21 -9.44 -10.19 -3.17
CA LEU A 21 -9.74 -10.40 -1.74
C LEU A 21 -9.71 -9.07 -0.95
N ILE A 22 -8.74 -8.20 -1.22
CA ILE A 22 -8.68 -6.86 -0.61
C ILE A 22 -9.87 -6.01 -1.05
N VAL A 23 -10.25 -6.04 -2.33
CA VAL A 23 -11.46 -5.34 -2.83
C VAL A 23 -12.70 -5.82 -2.09
N ALA A 24 -12.89 -7.14 -1.97
CA ALA A 24 -14.01 -7.72 -1.23
C ALA A 24 -14.00 -7.26 0.24
N ALA A 25 -12.84 -7.22 0.88
CA ALA A 25 -12.68 -6.76 2.25
C ALA A 25 -13.06 -5.28 2.41
N ILE A 26 -12.56 -4.40 1.51
CA ILE A 26 -12.90 -2.97 1.52
C ILE A 26 -14.41 -2.78 1.33
N ILE A 27 -15.02 -3.47 0.36
CA ILE A 27 -16.47 -3.36 0.09
C ILE A 27 -17.26 -3.83 1.30
N ALA A 28 -16.95 -4.98 1.89
CA ALA A 28 -17.66 -5.50 3.05
C ALA A 28 -17.56 -4.54 4.25
N GLN A 29 -16.39 -4.00 4.53
CA GLN A 29 -16.22 -3.01 5.60
C GLN A 29 -16.97 -1.70 5.29
N PHE A 30 -16.92 -1.23 4.04
CA PHE A 30 -17.63 -0.02 3.62
C PHE A 30 -19.15 -0.16 3.81
N VAL A 31 -19.73 -1.27 3.31
CA VAL A 31 -21.17 -1.56 3.44
C VAL A 31 -21.60 -1.61 4.91
N SER A 32 -20.83 -2.32 5.76
CA SER A 32 -21.12 -2.40 7.20
C SER A 32 -21.04 -1.03 7.87
N THR A 33 -20.01 -0.23 7.54
CA THR A 33 -19.83 1.11 8.10
C THR A 33 -20.96 2.06 7.72
N VAL A 34 -21.40 2.04 6.44
CA VAL A 34 -22.49 2.89 5.96
C VAL A 34 -23.83 2.42 6.54
N ALA A 35 -24.09 1.11 6.57
CA ALA A 35 -25.33 0.57 7.19
C ALA A 35 -25.42 0.98 8.65
N GLY A 36 -24.35 0.80 9.45
CA GLY A 36 -24.35 1.22 10.83
C GLY A 36 -24.49 2.74 11.03
N ALA A 37 -24.04 3.56 10.06
CA ALA A 37 -24.30 5.00 10.10
C ALA A 37 -25.79 5.33 9.86
N VAL A 38 -26.41 4.68 8.91
CA VAL A 38 -27.85 4.84 8.60
C VAL A 38 -28.69 4.38 9.79
N ASP A 39 -28.44 3.18 10.32
CA ASP A 39 -29.17 2.61 11.45
C ASP A 39 -29.04 3.44 12.73
N GLY A 40 -27.84 4.04 12.92
CA GLY A 40 -27.56 4.92 14.05
C GLY A 40 -27.95 6.38 13.86
N GLY A 41 -28.59 6.75 12.74
CA GLY A 41 -28.98 8.14 12.43
C GLY A 41 -27.79 9.11 12.33
N ARG A 42 -26.60 8.59 12.02
CA ARG A 42 -25.36 9.37 11.89
C ARG A 42 -25.25 10.01 10.51
N ASP A 43 -24.48 11.11 10.42
CA ASP A 43 -24.22 11.73 9.11
C ASP A 43 -23.44 10.80 8.19
N VAL A 44 -24.12 10.33 7.12
CA VAL A 44 -23.58 9.35 6.18
C VAL A 44 -22.43 9.95 5.36
N LEU A 45 -22.53 11.23 4.95
CA LEU A 45 -21.49 11.86 4.14
C LEU A 45 -20.18 12.00 4.92
N THR A 46 -20.26 12.44 6.16
CA THR A 46 -19.10 12.51 7.06
C THR A 46 -18.54 11.10 7.32
N THR A 47 -19.39 10.10 7.54
CA THR A 47 -18.96 8.72 7.74
C THR A 47 -18.20 8.17 6.52
N VAL A 48 -18.70 8.39 5.31
CA VAL A 48 -18.04 7.98 4.06
C VAL A 48 -16.71 8.70 3.86
N THR A 49 -16.68 10.02 4.08
CA THR A 49 -15.41 10.77 3.95
C THR A 49 -14.39 10.36 5.02
N ASN A 50 -14.82 10.05 6.23
CA ASN A 50 -13.97 9.49 7.27
C ASN A 50 -13.42 8.11 6.90
N PHE A 51 -14.27 7.23 6.32
CA PHE A 51 -13.83 5.92 5.83
C PHE A 51 -12.66 6.02 4.85
N PHE A 52 -12.73 6.90 3.87
CA PHE A 52 -11.63 7.13 2.92
C PHE A 52 -10.48 7.99 3.48
N SER A 53 -10.55 8.43 4.72
CA SER A 53 -9.46 9.13 5.41
C SER A 53 -8.54 8.19 6.19
N PHE A 54 -8.90 6.91 6.37
CA PHE A 54 -8.02 5.94 7.00
C PHE A 54 -6.85 5.57 6.10
N PHE A 55 -5.63 5.61 6.65
CA PHE A 55 -4.42 5.16 5.96
C PHE A 55 -4.55 3.70 5.47
N THR A 56 -5.18 2.84 6.27
CA THR A 56 -5.46 1.45 5.92
C THR A 56 -6.26 1.33 4.63
N ILE A 57 -7.35 2.08 4.48
CA ILE A 57 -8.21 2.02 3.28
C ILE A 57 -7.44 2.50 2.06
N LEU A 58 -6.71 3.60 2.18
CA LEU A 58 -5.93 4.17 1.08
C LEU A 58 -4.76 3.25 0.66
N SER A 59 -4.02 2.68 1.62
CA SER A 59 -2.89 1.79 1.33
C SER A 59 -3.35 0.47 0.71
N ASN A 60 -4.45 -0.11 1.19
CA ASN A 60 -5.07 -1.30 0.61
C ASN A 60 -5.59 -1.03 -0.80
N THR A 61 -6.28 0.10 -1.02
CA THR A 61 -6.75 0.51 -2.35
C THR A 61 -5.60 0.71 -3.34
N ALA A 62 -4.53 1.40 -2.93
CA ALA A 62 -3.33 1.55 -3.75
C ALA A 62 -2.69 0.19 -4.09
N SER A 63 -2.69 -0.75 -3.14
CA SER A 63 -2.16 -2.11 -3.34
C SER A 63 -2.97 -2.89 -4.37
N VAL A 64 -4.30 -2.79 -4.35
CA VAL A 64 -5.19 -3.40 -5.36
C VAL A 64 -4.81 -2.90 -6.76
N VAL A 65 -4.69 -1.59 -6.94
CA VAL A 65 -4.36 -0.98 -8.24
C VAL A 65 -3.00 -1.48 -8.74
N VAL A 66 -1.99 -1.50 -7.87
CA VAL A 66 -0.63 -1.88 -8.27
C VAL A 66 -0.50 -3.39 -8.52
N LEU A 67 -1.15 -4.24 -7.72
CA LEU A 67 -1.17 -5.68 -7.94
C LEU A 67 -1.91 -6.04 -9.23
N ALA A 68 -3.05 -5.38 -9.49
CA ALA A 68 -3.78 -5.54 -10.75
C ALA A 68 -2.94 -5.08 -11.95
N TRP A 69 -2.28 -3.92 -11.87
CA TRP A 69 -1.37 -3.43 -12.91
C TRP A 69 -0.25 -4.42 -13.20
N ALA A 70 0.41 -4.95 -12.16
CA ALA A 70 1.46 -5.96 -12.32
C ALA A 70 0.93 -7.25 -12.99
N GLY A 71 -0.26 -7.70 -12.57
CA GLY A 71 -0.91 -8.88 -13.13
C GLY A 71 -1.29 -8.71 -14.59
N VAL A 72 -2.03 -7.65 -14.91
CA VAL A 72 -2.47 -7.34 -16.28
C VAL A 72 -1.27 -7.18 -17.22
N ARG A 73 -0.23 -6.44 -16.78
CA ARG A 73 0.99 -6.30 -17.56
C ARG A 73 1.65 -7.63 -17.90
N PHE A 74 1.80 -8.52 -16.92
CA PHE A 74 2.40 -9.84 -17.14
C PHE A 74 1.59 -10.69 -18.14
N LEU A 75 0.27 -10.68 -18.01
CA LEU A 75 -0.62 -11.42 -18.92
C LEU A 75 -0.64 -10.83 -20.32
N SER A 76 -0.74 -9.50 -20.47
CA SER A 76 -0.81 -8.81 -21.76
C SER A 76 0.50 -8.88 -22.56
N ARG A 77 1.65 -9.08 -21.90
CA ARG A 77 2.95 -9.27 -22.54
C ARG A 77 3.26 -10.72 -22.89
N GLY A 78 2.27 -11.60 -22.92
CA GLY A 78 2.44 -13.02 -23.26
C GLY A 78 3.27 -13.78 -22.23
N ARG A 79 3.19 -13.41 -20.95
CA ARG A 79 3.88 -14.02 -19.79
C ARG A 79 5.41 -13.97 -19.90
N ARG A 80 5.95 -12.93 -20.52
CA ARG A 80 7.40 -12.74 -20.63
C ARG A 80 8.01 -12.30 -19.29
N LEU A 81 9.18 -12.85 -18.96
CA LEU A 81 9.95 -12.54 -17.76
C LEU A 81 10.81 -11.27 -17.95
N GLU A 82 10.23 -10.22 -18.50
CA GLU A 82 10.89 -8.93 -18.63
C GLU A 82 10.83 -8.14 -17.34
N PRO A 83 11.89 -7.39 -16.98
CA PRO A 83 11.86 -6.51 -15.80
C PRO A 83 10.71 -5.52 -15.89
N ASP A 84 10.05 -5.26 -14.75
CA ASP A 84 8.98 -4.29 -14.67
C ASP A 84 9.44 -2.88 -15.10
N PRO A 85 8.57 -2.05 -15.71
CA PRO A 85 8.86 -0.64 -15.93
C PRO A 85 9.22 0.04 -14.59
N LEU A 86 10.03 1.10 -14.67
CA LEU A 86 10.50 1.81 -13.48
C LEU A 86 9.35 2.25 -12.58
N ALA A 87 8.28 2.79 -13.17
CA ALA A 87 7.09 3.23 -12.44
C ALA A 87 6.40 2.09 -11.69
N LEU A 88 6.19 0.92 -12.33
CA LEU A 88 5.57 -0.23 -11.70
C LEU A 88 6.46 -0.82 -10.60
N ALA A 89 7.76 -0.93 -10.85
CA ALA A 89 8.72 -1.42 -9.85
C ALA A 89 8.77 -0.50 -8.62
N ALA A 90 8.74 0.82 -8.82
CA ALA A 90 8.67 1.79 -7.73
C ALA A 90 7.33 1.70 -6.99
N ALA A 91 6.20 1.65 -7.71
CA ALA A 91 4.87 1.51 -7.12
C ALA A 91 4.75 0.23 -6.27
N LEU A 92 5.26 -0.93 -6.75
CA LEU A 92 5.31 -2.17 -5.98
C LEU A 92 6.13 -2.03 -4.68
N ALA A 93 7.26 -1.33 -4.72
CA ALA A 93 8.06 -1.08 -3.53
C ALA A 93 7.34 -0.16 -2.54
N TRP A 94 6.67 0.89 -3.02
CA TRP A 94 5.94 1.85 -2.20
C TRP A 94 4.70 1.23 -1.54
N VAL A 95 3.84 0.54 -2.31
CA VAL A 95 2.65 -0.10 -1.70
C VAL A 95 3.03 -1.22 -0.75
N SER A 96 4.11 -1.97 -1.01
CA SER A 96 4.63 -2.94 -0.05
C SER A 96 5.09 -2.26 1.24
N THR A 97 5.73 -1.10 1.15
CA THR A 97 6.09 -0.29 2.32
C THR A 97 4.84 0.12 3.10
N TYR A 98 3.83 0.69 2.43
CA TYR A 98 2.60 1.14 3.09
C TYR A 98 1.85 0.00 3.75
N MET A 99 1.76 -1.16 3.11
CA MET A 99 1.08 -2.32 3.66
C MET A 99 1.84 -2.91 4.86
N VAL A 100 3.17 -2.98 4.80
CA VAL A 100 3.97 -3.42 5.96
C VAL A 100 3.76 -2.48 7.14
N ILE A 101 3.75 -1.16 6.92
CA ILE A 101 3.45 -0.17 7.96
C ILE A 101 2.03 -0.35 8.49
N THR A 102 1.03 -0.53 7.63
CA THR A 102 -0.36 -0.81 8.04
C THR A 102 -0.43 -2.04 8.96
N GLY A 103 0.25 -3.12 8.58
CA GLY A 103 0.29 -4.34 9.40
C GLY A 103 1.01 -4.12 10.74
N VAL A 104 2.17 -3.48 10.73
CA VAL A 104 2.97 -3.22 11.95
C VAL A 104 2.20 -2.32 12.91
N VAL A 105 1.69 -1.18 12.43
CA VAL A 105 0.96 -0.21 13.28
C VAL A 105 -0.31 -0.84 13.85
N TYR A 106 -1.08 -1.56 13.04
CA TYR A 106 -2.27 -2.24 13.55
C TYR A 106 -1.93 -3.25 14.64
N ASN A 107 -1.01 -4.17 14.36
CA ASN A 107 -0.72 -5.26 15.29
C ASN A 107 -0.02 -4.81 16.58
N LEU A 108 0.75 -3.70 16.54
CA LEU A 108 1.45 -3.19 17.73
C LEU A 108 0.64 -2.14 18.51
N LEU A 109 -0.16 -1.31 17.83
CA LEU A 109 -0.79 -0.15 18.49
C LEU A 109 -2.33 -0.25 18.55
N LEU A 110 -2.98 -1.01 17.65
CA LEU A 110 -4.43 -0.95 17.52
C LEU A 110 -5.15 -2.27 17.82
N ARG A 111 -4.50 -3.42 17.64
CA ARG A 111 -5.13 -4.74 17.82
C ARG A 111 -5.71 -4.97 19.21
N GLY A 112 -5.14 -4.37 20.25
CA GLY A 112 -5.61 -4.46 21.63
C GLY A 112 -6.77 -3.52 21.99
N LEU A 113 -7.17 -2.64 21.08
CA LEU A 113 -8.26 -1.69 21.30
C LEU A 113 -9.60 -2.34 20.97
N PRO A 114 -10.71 -1.89 21.63
CA PRO A 114 -12.05 -2.33 21.29
C PRO A 114 -12.36 -2.03 19.81
N LEU A 115 -12.88 -3.04 19.11
CA LEU A 115 -13.32 -2.86 17.72
C LEU A 115 -14.64 -2.08 17.70
N GLN A 116 -14.83 -1.29 16.65
CA GLN A 116 -16.13 -0.66 16.42
C GLN A 116 -17.19 -1.73 16.10
N PRO A 117 -18.47 -1.53 16.49
CA PRO A 117 -19.53 -2.50 16.27
C PRO A 117 -19.68 -2.91 14.79
N GLU A 118 -19.41 -1.99 13.88
CA GLU A 118 -19.48 -2.21 12.43
C GLU A 118 -18.24 -2.91 11.85
N THR A 119 -17.26 -3.28 12.67
CA THR A 119 -16.04 -3.92 12.17
C THR A 119 -16.32 -5.34 11.69
N VAL A 120 -16.06 -5.60 10.41
CA VAL A 120 -16.18 -6.93 9.80
C VAL A 120 -14.87 -7.69 10.05
N GLY A 121 -14.91 -8.67 10.95
CA GLY A 121 -13.72 -9.35 11.49
C GLY A 121 -12.79 -9.92 10.42
N TRP A 122 -13.31 -10.68 9.43
CA TRP A 122 -12.48 -11.24 8.35
C TRP A 122 -11.88 -10.16 7.45
N SER A 123 -12.63 -9.09 7.17
CA SER A 123 -12.16 -7.94 6.38
C SER A 123 -11.00 -7.22 7.10
N ASN A 124 -11.15 -7.04 8.41
CA ASN A 124 -10.13 -6.45 9.26
C ASN A 124 -8.82 -7.26 9.21
N GLU A 125 -8.89 -8.61 9.33
CA GLU A 125 -7.72 -9.47 9.21
C GLU A 125 -7.09 -9.44 7.81
N ILE A 126 -7.89 -9.39 6.74
CA ILE A 126 -7.35 -9.25 5.38
C ILE A 126 -6.57 -7.95 5.22
N MET A 127 -7.14 -6.83 5.65
CA MET A 127 -6.53 -5.52 5.45
C MET A 127 -5.31 -5.24 6.35
N HIS A 128 -5.23 -5.90 7.52
CA HIS A 128 -4.20 -5.60 8.51
C HIS A 128 -3.18 -6.73 8.74
N VAL A 129 -3.47 -7.95 8.27
CA VAL A 129 -2.57 -9.11 8.46
C VAL A 129 -2.22 -9.76 7.13
N TRP A 130 -3.21 -10.33 6.43
CA TRP A 130 -2.94 -11.16 5.25
C TRP A 130 -2.48 -10.34 4.04
N GLY A 131 -3.10 -9.19 3.79
CA GLY A 131 -2.66 -8.25 2.74
C GLY A 131 -1.24 -7.73 2.98
N PRO A 132 -0.93 -7.14 4.16
CA PRO A 132 0.43 -6.77 4.55
C PRO A 132 1.45 -7.89 4.42
N LEU A 133 1.14 -9.09 4.93
CA LEU A 133 2.02 -10.25 4.83
C LEU A 133 2.27 -10.65 3.37
N PHE A 134 1.22 -10.64 2.54
CA PHE A 134 1.35 -10.94 1.11
C PHE A 134 2.26 -9.94 0.41
N LEU A 135 2.10 -8.64 0.64
CA LEU A 135 2.95 -7.60 0.04
C LEU A 135 4.40 -7.70 0.53
N LEU A 136 4.62 -8.07 1.80
CA LEU A 136 5.95 -8.37 2.33
C LEU A 136 6.56 -9.58 1.60
N LEU A 137 5.82 -10.66 1.47
CA LEU A 137 6.28 -11.86 0.72
C LEU A 137 6.51 -11.54 -0.76
N ASP A 138 5.70 -10.67 -1.36
CA ASP A 138 5.88 -10.25 -2.75
C ASP A 138 7.23 -9.56 -2.97
N LEU A 139 7.77 -8.80 -2.00
CA LEU A 139 9.12 -8.26 -2.08
C LEU A 139 10.18 -9.35 -2.29
N PHE A 140 10.03 -10.49 -1.60
CA PHE A 140 10.99 -11.59 -1.66
C PHE A 140 10.71 -12.59 -2.77
N LEU A 141 9.48 -12.79 -3.18
CA LEU A 141 9.07 -13.89 -4.06
C LEU A 141 8.53 -13.42 -5.41
N GLY A 142 8.10 -12.17 -5.53
CA GLY A 142 7.49 -11.63 -6.73
C GLY A 142 8.40 -11.67 -7.97
N PRO A 143 7.86 -12.03 -9.14
CA PRO A 143 8.63 -12.08 -10.40
C PRO A 143 8.91 -10.68 -10.97
N CYS A 144 9.71 -10.64 -12.05
CA CYS A 144 9.97 -9.45 -12.88
C CYS A 144 10.58 -8.25 -12.13
N ARG A 145 11.27 -8.50 -11.02
CA ARG A 145 11.88 -7.44 -10.20
C ARG A 145 12.93 -6.66 -10.99
N ARG A 146 12.88 -5.32 -10.85
CA ARG A 146 13.82 -4.37 -11.42
C ARG A 146 14.66 -3.72 -10.33
N ARG A 147 15.94 -3.44 -10.61
CA ARG A 147 16.79 -2.62 -9.73
C ARG A 147 16.30 -1.18 -9.74
N LEU A 148 15.95 -0.68 -8.54
CA LEU A 148 15.55 0.71 -8.34
C LEU A 148 16.75 1.55 -7.89
N PRO A 149 16.82 2.85 -8.25
CA PRO A 149 17.76 3.76 -7.63
C PRO A 149 17.39 3.97 -6.15
N TRP A 150 18.38 4.21 -5.29
CA TRP A 150 18.13 4.43 -3.86
C TRP A 150 17.15 5.59 -3.58
N LYS A 151 17.17 6.62 -4.41
CA LYS A 151 16.19 7.73 -4.33
C LYS A 151 14.72 7.29 -4.43
N ALA A 152 14.45 6.12 -4.97
CA ALA A 152 13.08 5.58 -4.99
C ALA A 152 12.53 5.33 -3.58
N ALA A 153 13.40 5.08 -2.58
CA ALA A 153 12.97 4.98 -1.19
C ALA A 153 12.38 6.30 -0.66
N LEU A 154 12.92 7.44 -1.07
CA LEU A 154 12.38 8.76 -0.69
C LEU A 154 10.99 9.00 -1.24
N GLY A 155 10.68 8.48 -2.44
CA GLY A 155 9.34 8.57 -3.03
C GLY A 155 8.26 7.87 -2.18
N ALA A 156 8.63 6.86 -1.41
CA ALA A 156 7.70 6.19 -0.50
C ALA A 156 7.22 7.09 0.65
N ALA A 157 7.95 8.14 1.00
CA ALA A 157 7.57 9.07 2.07
C ALA A 157 6.51 10.10 1.62
N ILE A 158 6.35 10.34 0.31
CA ILE A 158 5.47 11.40 -0.21
C ILE A 158 4.02 11.19 0.23
N PHE A 159 3.47 10.02 -0.03
CA PHE A 159 2.07 9.73 0.32
C PHE A 159 1.80 9.81 1.84
N PRO A 160 2.58 9.19 2.73
CA PRO A 160 2.39 9.33 4.18
C PRO A 160 2.51 10.78 4.68
N ILE A 161 3.43 11.58 4.12
CA ILE A 161 3.57 13.00 4.48
C ILE A 161 2.32 13.78 4.07
N VAL A 162 1.85 13.63 2.84
CA VAL A 162 0.62 14.27 2.37
C VAL A 162 -0.58 13.85 3.22
N TRP A 163 -0.66 12.55 3.51
CA TRP A 163 -1.75 12.00 4.33
C TRP A 163 -1.75 12.53 5.76
N ILE A 164 -0.59 12.63 6.44
CA ILE A 164 -0.55 13.14 7.82
C ILE A 164 -0.88 14.64 7.88
N VAL A 165 -0.38 15.43 6.92
CA VAL A 165 -0.72 16.86 6.80
C VAL A 165 -2.22 17.01 6.59
N TYR A 166 -2.82 16.28 5.63
CA TYR A 166 -4.26 16.25 5.41
C TYR A 166 -5.03 15.89 6.69
N THR A 167 -4.60 14.84 7.39
CA THR A 167 -5.27 14.33 8.60
C THR A 167 -5.28 15.39 9.71
N LEU A 168 -4.12 15.99 10.00
CA LEU A 168 -4.01 16.99 11.07
C LEU A 168 -4.75 18.28 10.73
N LEU A 169 -4.71 18.74 9.47
CA LEU A 169 -5.47 19.92 9.05
C LEU A 169 -6.98 19.70 9.11
N ARG A 170 -7.44 18.52 8.66
CA ARG A 170 -8.87 18.20 8.61
C ARG A 170 -9.50 17.94 9.97
N ALA A 171 -8.74 17.39 10.91
CA ALA A 171 -9.25 16.82 12.16
C ALA A 171 -10.19 17.76 12.94
N ASN A 172 -9.84 19.04 13.06
CA ASN A 172 -10.60 20.03 13.83
C ASN A 172 -11.75 20.69 13.04
N PHE A 173 -11.95 20.33 11.78
CA PHE A 173 -13.09 20.81 10.97
C PHE A 173 -14.21 19.77 10.87
N ILE A 174 -14.05 18.61 11.47
CA ILE A 174 -14.99 17.49 11.39
C ILE A 174 -15.55 17.17 12.76
N THR A 175 -16.85 17.34 12.92
CA THR A 175 -17.54 16.79 14.09
C THR A 175 -17.61 15.26 13.96
N ASN A 176 -17.19 14.56 14.99
CA ASN A 176 -17.24 13.10 15.02
C ASN A 176 -18.70 12.62 14.96
N PRO A 177 -19.12 11.88 13.92
CA PRO A 177 -20.52 11.49 13.75
C PRO A 177 -21.00 10.46 14.78
N THR A 178 -20.08 9.83 15.52
CA THR A 178 -20.42 8.84 16.57
C THR A 178 -20.51 9.46 17.94
N THR A 179 -19.60 10.38 18.30
CA THR A 179 -19.49 10.94 19.64
C THR A 179 -20.00 12.38 19.75
N GLY A 180 -20.18 13.09 18.62
CA GLY A 180 -20.53 14.51 18.60
C GLY A 180 -19.41 15.46 18.99
N THR A 181 -18.19 14.98 19.26
CA THR A 181 -17.03 15.83 19.60
C THR A 181 -16.64 16.69 18.39
N PRO A 182 -16.19 17.97 18.60
CA PRO A 182 -15.90 18.91 17.52
C PRO A 182 -14.54 18.66 16.86
N TYR A 183 -14.12 17.42 16.83
CA TYR A 183 -12.91 16.94 16.14
C TYR A 183 -13.03 15.46 15.80
N TRP A 184 -12.28 15.02 14.79
CA TRP A 184 -12.20 13.61 14.42
C TRP A 184 -10.80 13.23 13.95
N TYR A 185 -10.19 12.24 14.60
CA TYR A 185 -8.92 11.63 14.22
C TYR A 185 -9.12 10.16 13.85
N PRO A 186 -8.51 9.67 12.75
CA PRO A 186 -8.67 8.28 12.33
C PRO A 186 -8.03 7.28 13.30
N TYR A 187 -7.06 7.73 14.10
CA TYR A 187 -6.33 6.88 15.05
C TYR A 187 -6.11 7.59 16.38
N PRO A 188 -6.27 6.88 17.52
CA PRO A 188 -6.08 7.47 18.85
C PRO A 188 -4.69 8.08 19.07
N PHE A 189 -3.64 7.44 18.54
CA PHE A 189 -2.26 7.94 18.67
C PHE A 189 -1.98 9.26 17.91
N LEU A 190 -2.91 9.71 17.06
CA LEU A 190 -2.87 11.02 16.39
C LEU A 190 -3.75 12.06 17.06
N ASN A 191 -4.50 11.67 18.11
CA ASN A 191 -5.45 12.54 18.79
C ASN A 191 -4.80 13.26 20.00
N PRO A 192 -4.50 14.57 19.89
CA PRO A 192 -3.87 15.31 20.99
C PRO A 192 -4.82 15.56 22.17
N TYR A 193 -6.13 15.37 21.99
CA TYR A 193 -7.13 15.52 23.06
C TYR A 193 -7.23 14.27 23.94
N GLU A 194 -6.81 13.10 23.46
CA GLU A 194 -6.70 11.85 24.24
C GLU A 194 -5.30 11.66 24.83
N SER A 195 -4.29 12.31 24.25
CA SER A 195 -2.92 12.25 24.70
C SER A 195 -2.33 13.67 24.84
N SER A 196 -1.15 13.92 24.29
CA SER A 196 -0.56 15.25 24.20
C SER A 196 0.05 15.47 22.82
N TRP A 197 0.27 16.72 22.42
CA TRP A 197 1.00 17.01 21.18
C TRP A 197 2.40 16.40 21.16
N GLY A 198 3.07 16.31 22.32
CA GLY A 198 4.37 15.64 22.43
C GLY A 198 4.27 14.14 22.08
N SER A 199 3.23 13.47 22.54
CA SER A 199 2.95 12.07 22.20
C SER A 199 2.65 11.90 20.71
N VAL A 200 1.75 12.73 20.16
CA VAL A 200 1.40 12.70 18.72
C VAL A 200 2.64 12.88 17.84
N ILE A 201 3.47 13.88 18.14
CA ILE A 201 4.72 14.13 17.40
C ILE A 201 5.67 12.91 17.53
N GLY A 202 5.78 12.32 18.72
CA GLY A 202 6.57 11.13 18.96
C GLY A 202 6.13 9.96 18.07
N TYR A 203 4.82 9.69 17.97
CA TYR A 203 4.27 8.66 17.07
C TYR A 203 4.53 8.98 15.59
N ILE A 204 4.33 10.22 15.18
CA ILE A 204 4.59 10.65 13.80
C ILE A 204 6.05 10.40 13.42
N ILE A 205 7.00 10.81 14.28
CA ILE A 205 8.44 10.60 14.04
C ILE A 205 8.76 9.09 14.01
N GLY A 206 8.28 8.31 14.98
CA GLY A 206 8.52 6.88 15.05
C GLY A 206 8.01 6.14 13.81
N ILE A 207 6.79 6.46 13.36
CA ILE A 207 6.21 5.88 12.15
C ILE A 207 6.97 6.35 10.90
N ALA A 208 7.35 7.63 10.81
CA ALA A 208 8.13 8.16 9.68
C ALA A 208 9.49 7.46 9.55
N VAL A 209 10.21 7.27 10.66
CA VAL A 209 11.47 6.50 10.67
C VAL A 209 11.22 5.06 10.20
N THR A 210 10.17 4.41 10.69
CA THR A 210 9.84 3.04 10.28
C THR A 210 9.50 2.96 8.78
N ILE A 211 8.77 3.94 8.23
CA ILE A 211 8.51 4.05 6.78
C ILE A 211 9.82 4.10 5.99
N VAL A 212 10.75 4.96 6.40
CA VAL A 212 12.06 5.09 5.71
C VAL A 212 12.84 3.79 5.78
N VAL A 213 12.91 3.15 6.93
CA VAL A 213 13.62 1.87 7.11
C VAL A 213 13.02 0.77 6.21
N VAL A 214 11.70 0.62 6.22
CA VAL A 214 11.00 -0.37 5.39
C VAL A 214 11.16 -0.05 3.90
N ALA A 215 11.07 1.23 3.49
CA ALA A 215 11.26 1.63 2.10
C ALA A 215 12.69 1.35 1.59
N VAL A 216 13.70 1.67 2.41
CA VAL A 216 15.10 1.32 2.11
C VAL A 216 15.27 -0.19 1.99
N GLY A 217 14.69 -0.97 2.90
CA GLY A 217 14.66 -2.43 2.85
C GLY A 217 14.01 -2.96 1.57
N ALA A 218 12.85 -2.43 1.18
CA ALA A 218 12.15 -2.81 -0.04
C ALA A 218 13.00 -2.53 -1.31
N VAL A 219 13.65 -1.36 -1.37
CA VAL A 219 14.57 -1.02 -2.46
C VAL A 219 15.80 -1.93 -2.44
N ALA A 220 16.39 -2.21 -1.26
CA ALA A 220 17.53 -3.11 -1.13
C ALA A 220 17.24 -4.52 -1.65
N ILE A 221 16.09 -5.10 -1.24
CA ILE A 221 15.61 -6.41 -1.73
C ILE A 221 15.42 -6.37 -3.25
N GLY A 222 14.77 -5.33 -3.78
CA GLY A 222 14.58 -5.14 -5.21
C GLY A 222 15.93 -5.06 -5.96
N ARG A 223 16.94 -4.41 -5.39
CA ARG A 223 18.29 -4.31 -5.96
C ARG A 223 19.05 -5.64 -5.93
N ALA A 224 18.91 -6.42 -4.85
CA ALA A 224 19.54 -7.74 -4.74
C ALA A 224 18.94 -8.76 -5.72
N ARG A 225 17.66 -8.64 -6.03
CA ARG A 225 16.91 -9.59 -6.86
C ARG A 225 16.70 -9.14 -8.31
N GLY A 226 16.68 -7.83 -8.55
CA GLY A 226 16.34 -7.23 -9.84
C GLY A 226 17.47 -7.32 -10.86
N SER A 227 17.09 -7.47 -12.14
CA SER A 227 18.01 -7.31 -13.28
C SER A 227 18.14 -5.84 -13.69
N VAL A 228 19.30 -5.48 -14.22
CA VAL A 228 19.51 -4.22 -14.90
C VAL A 228 18.92 -4.36 -16.31
N HIS A 229 18.06 -3.42 -16.71
CA HIS A 229 17.64 -3.34 -18.10
C HIS A 229 18.82 -2.79 -18.91
N THR A 230 19.54 -3.64 -19.63
CA THR A 230 20.48 -3.21 -20.65
C THR A 230 19.64 -2.88 -21.89
N PRO A 231 19.65 -1.64 -22.42
CA PRO A 231 19.07 -1.37 -23.72
C PRO A 231 19.81 -2.30 -24.70
N THR A 232 19.06 -3.10 -25.44
CA THR A 232 19.60 -3.83 -26.58
C THR A 232 20.08 -2.76 -27.55
N ASP A 233 21.39 -2.62 -27.73
CA ASP A 233 21.96 -1.91 -28.84
C ASP A 233 21.27 -2.45 -30.10
N THR A 234 20.40 -1.66 -30.68
CA THR A 234 19.95 -1.90 -32.06
C THR A 234 21.19 -1.71 -32.92
N GLY A 235 21.89 -2.82 -33.14
CA GLY A 235 23.04 -2.86 -34.01
C GLY A 235 22.66 -2.25 -35.36
N VAL A 236 23.10 -1.04 -35.58
CA VAL A 236 23.24 -0.49 -36.93
C VAL A 236 24.33 -1.33 -37.56
N SER A 237 23.90 -2.42 -38.21
CA SER A 237 24.72 -3.17 -39.13
C SER A 237 25.17 -2.17 -40.24
N GLY A 238 26.40 -1.70 -40.07
CA GLY A 238 27.09 -0.96 -41.15
C GLY A 238 27.08 -1.81 -42.40
N ARG A 239 26.30 -1.39 -43.41
CA ARG A 239 26.44 -1.89 -44.76
C ARG A 239 27.85 -1.52 -45.21
N GLY A 240 28.70 -2.52 -45.29
CA GLY A 240 29.98 -2.42 -45.97
C GLY A 240 29.72 -2.04 -47.42
N ILE A 241 30.27 -0.93 -47.86
CA ILE A 241 30.39 -0.53 -49.29
C ILE A 241 31.45 -1.46 -49.87
N PRO A 242 31.16 -2.19 -51.01
CA PRO A 242 32.18 -2.98 -51.67
C PRO A 242 33.18 -2.02 -52.35
N PRO A 243 34.49 -2.32 -52.36
CA PRO A 243 35.46 -1.55 -53.13
C PRO A 243 35.28 -1.81 -54.62
N GLU A 244 35.41 -0.73 -55.42
CA GLU A 244 35.55 -0.78 -56.87
C GLU A 244 36.87 -1.39 -57.34
#